data_23bc0bed08357070ecb92173984b8b4d
#
_entry.id   23bc0bed08357070ecb92173984b8b4d
#
_cell.length_a   1.000
_cell.length_b   1.000
_cell.length_c   1.000
_cell.angle_alpha   90.00
_cell.angle_beta   90.00
_cell.angle_gamma   90.00
#
_symmetry.space_group_name_H-M   'P 1'
#
loop_
_entity.id
_entity.type
_entity.pdbx_description
1 polymer ?
#
loop_
_entity_poly.entity_id
_entity_poly.type
_entity_poly.pdbx_seq_one_letter_code
_entity_poly.pdbx_strand_id
1 'polypeptide(L)'
;MKTFIKRTVLLLVVAFIALGTSKADDGSRKRDPLIITGSLGLQSTLYHSSGGSYASPLNYSMYANMNVNLYDYNMPFAFYYSANNYSFSYPQFAFNFSPSYKGWTLHLGKRSMPFSSYVYNLPFNGAGIEYKSPTSGFRFGLFYGVLREAVNFEPGEMPSGKPVYKRSGWGIKVGYGNSRTYADLYLFRSQDHQSSIDDIWHDDVFAQENVVLGLRARWQIFKQLSLSGNVAASIFSTDTKAPKLPGEEAEKYDKLFDIRYTSLMRWAGDITLAATFRRTSFSILYKLVQPDYMSMGVSYMNNNYHNIGTAANFRLGNLSLNGNLSYQEDNISHDQLYTTRGLNYSVNASMPIGNKISLSANYNGYRQCQYDGVAQVNDTTRIDRTVNSFSGTASYSTNTEELGHYFSLTGNYSINEDNNRTIAGVGDVGTLAIGSIYSLSVVQIETNFSFNYSFQQSNGYDSKYTTSVYTLSASKALLKNRNLSLNASASLVDNRMDYDKSITAAANISAAYTLAKVHNFTLNVNYSRFTNTNLVLEEYRQDKGYDFTCSFSYSFSFTAFSIKRRAKEEVARYGKYEYYSDFSRSAIRERQMLEYQRQKNNENRQKMNSVEASAL
;
A
#
# COMPACT_ATOMS: atom_id res chain seq x y z
N MET A 1 -17.76 -23.19 21.48
CA MET A 1 -16.75 -22.21 20.99
C MET A 1 -17.31 -20.80 20.83
N LYS A 2 -18.41 -20.53 20.08
CA LYS A 2 -18.99 -19.17 19.88
C LYS A 2 -19.38 -18.45 21.19
N THR A 3 -19.87 -19.15 22.19
CA THR A 3 -20.30 -18.58 23.49
C THR A 3 -19.12 -18.25 24.41
N PHE A 4 -18.05 -19.04 24.35
CA PHE A 4 -16.80 -18.79 25.09
C PHE A 4 -16.08 -17.55 24.57
N ILE A 5 -15.98 -17.39 23.25
CA ILE A 5 -15.37 -16.22 22.61
C ILE A 5 -16.16 -14.94 22.97
N LYS A 6 -17.49 -14.97 22.93
CA LYS A 6 -18.33 -13.82 23.31
C LYS A 6 -18.11 -13.40 24.77
N ARG A 7 -18.01 -14.36 25.71
CA ARG A 7 -17.77 -14.08 27.14
C ARG A 7 -16.35 -13.55 27.38
N THR A 8 -15.34 -14.12 26.70
CA THR A 8 -13.94 -13.68 26.84
C THR A 8 -13.73 -12.28 26.26
N VAL A 9 -14.33 -11.96 25.11
CA VAL A 9 -14.29 -10.62 24.51
C VAL A 9 -14.99 -9.61 25.42
N LEU A 10 -16.15 -9.96 25.99
CA LEU A 10 -16.87 -9.07 26.90
C LEU A 10 -16.06 -8.83 28.19
N LEU A 11 -15.43 -9.85 28.75
CA LEU A 11 -14.57 -9.73 29.94
C LEU A 11 -13.32 -8.89 29.67
N LEU A 12 -12.68 -9.02 28.50
CA LEU A 12 -11.53 -8.19 28.10
C LEU A 12 -11.92 -6.73 27.90
N VAL A 13 -13.08 -6.47 27.29
CA VAL A 13 -13.61 -5.10 27.13
C VAL A 13 -13.95 -4.49 28.48
N VAL A 14 -14.59 -5.25 29.38
CA VAL A 14 -14.92 -4.81 30.75
C VAL A 14 -13.64 -4.58 31.57
N ALA A 15 -12.64 -5.47 31.47
CA ALA A 15 -11.35 -5.32 32.14
C ALA A 15 -10.58 -4.07 31.61
N PHE A 16 -10.63 -3.82 30.31
CA PHE A 16 -10.01 -2.65 29.70
C PHE A 16 -10.70 -1.33 30.12
N ILE A 17 -12.01 -1.35 30.27
CA ILE A 17 -12.79 -0.23 30.83
C ILE A 17 -12.47 -0.04 32.33
N ALA A 18 -12.36 -1.12 33.08
CA ALA A 18 -12.06 -1.10 34.52
C ALA A 18 -10.64 -0.58 34.85
N LEU A 19 -9.65 -0.87 33.99
CA LEU A 19 -8.29 -0.32 34.11
C LEU A 19 -8.24 1.21 33.92
N GLY A 20 -9.26 1.81 33.29
CA GLY A 20 -9.37 3.23 33.03
C GLY A 20 -9.96 4.07 34.16
N THR A 21 -10.45 3.46 35.26
CA THR A 21 -11.10 4.19 36.36
C THR A 21 -10.13 4.73 37.41
N SER A 22 -8.80 4.51 37.28
CA SER A 22 -7.83 5.15 38.15
C SER A 22 -7.77 6.65 37.86
N LYS A 23 -8.14 7.45 38.84
CA LYS A 23 -8.06 8.91 38.85
C LYS A 23 -6.64 9.37 38.47
N ALA A 24 -6.48 9.86 37.25
CA ALA A 24 -5.36 10.68 36.87
C ALA A 24 -5.88 12.13 36.83
N ASP A 25 -5.64 12.83 37.89
CA ASP A 25 -5.75 14.29 37.96
C ASP A 25 -4.48 14.84 37.29
N ASP A 26 -4.58 15.16 36.00
CA ASP A 26 -3.52 15.86 35.30
C ASP A 26 -4.12 16.93 34.39
N GLY A 27 -3.65 18.15 34.56
CA GLY A 27 -4.12 19.39 33.95
C GLY A 27 -4.00 19.49 32.43
N SER A 28 -4.08 18.38 31.73
CA SER A 28 -4.05 18.31 30.28
C SER A 28 -5.44 18.44 29.67
N ARG A 29 -5.54 19.18 28.60
CA ARG A 29 -6.70 19.56 27.79
C ARG A 29 -7.77 18.47 27.72
N LYS A 30 -8.87 18.69 28.41
CA LYS A 30 -9.98 17.76 28.54
C LYS A 30 -10.70 17.60 27.18
N ARG A 31 -10.75 16.36 26.66
CA ARG A 31 -11.44 16.01 25.41
C ARG A 31 -12.97 15.92 25.61
N ASP A 32 -13.72 16.01 24.51
CA ASP A 32 -15.17 15.83 24.53
C ASP A 32 -15.54 14.44 25.09
N PRO A 33 -16.59 14.34 25.91
CA PRO A 33 -16.92 13.11 26.66
C PRO A 33 -17.27 11.93 25.77
N LEU A 34 -17.97 12.14 24.65
CA LEU A 34 -18.37 11.09 23.73
C LEU A 34 -18.54 11.64 22.32
N ILE A 35 -17.91 11.01 21.35
CA ILE A 35 -18.13 11.28 19.93
C ILE A 35 -18.22 9.93 19.22
N ILE A 36 -19.31 9.69 18.51
CA ILE A 36 -19.51 8.52 17.67
C ILE A 36 -19.57 8.98 16.22
N THR A 37 -18.59 8.58 15.43
CA THR A 37 -18.53 8.83 14.00
C THR A 37 -18.49 7.51 13.24
N GLY A 38 -18.92 7.51 12.00
CA GLY A 38 -18.85 6.31 11.20
C GLY A 38 -19.11 6.55 9.73
N SER A 39 -18.90 5.49 8.96
CA SER A 39 -19.28 5.39 7.56
C SER A 39 -19.84 4.00 7.26
N LEU A 40 -20.88 3.99 6.46
CA LEU A 40 -21.46 2.78 5.86
C LEU A 40 -21.31 2.89 4.36
N GLY A 41 -21.05 1.79 3.68
CA GLY A 41 -20.98 1.80 2.23
C GLY A 41 -21.47 0.51 1.62
N LEU A 42 -22.03 0.67 0.43
CA LEU A 42 -22.46 -0.39 -0.47
C LEU A 42 -21.82 -0.13 -1.82
N GLN A 43 -21.24 -1.15 -2.40
CA GLN A 43 -20.75 -1.13 -3.77
C GLN A 43 -21.34 -2.30 -4.52
N SER A 44 -21.80 -2.05 -5.74
CA SER A 44 -22.36 -3.05 -6.63
C SER A 44 -21.82 -2.83 -8.04
N THR A 45 -21.47 -3.90 -8.73
CA THR A 45 -21.01 -3.87 -10.12
C THR A 45 -21.76 -4.92 -10.92
N LEU A 46 -22.41 -4.49 -11.99
CA LEU A 46 -23.02 -5.33 -13.01
C LEU A 46 -22.08 -5.38 -14.20
N TYR A 47 -21.78 -6.57 -14.67
CA TYR A 47 -20.95 -6.82 -15.85
C TYR A 47 -21.69 -7.67 -16.85
N HIS A 48 -21.61 -7.30 -18.14
CA HIS A 48 -22.14 -8.08 -19.24
C HIS A 48 -21.20 -7.99 -20.44
N SER A 49 -20.90 -9.12 -21.07
CA SER A 49 -20.04 -9.22 -22.25
C SER A 49 -20.68 -10.12 -23.30
N SER A 50 -20.55 -9.75 -24.57
CA SER A 50 -20.99 -10.59 -25.70
C SER A 50 -20.14 -11.84 -25.91
N GLY A 51 -18.89 -11.84 -25.38
CA GLY A 51 -17.95 -12.98 -25.45
C GLY A 51 -18.16 -14.05 -24.38
N GLY A 52 -19.20 -13.92 -23.57
CA GLY A 52 -19.44 -14.77 -22.39
C GLY A 52 -18.68 -14.23 -21.16
N SER A 53 -19.26 -14.41 -19.98
CA SER A 53 -18.66 -13.98 -18.72
C SER A 53 -18.32 -15.19 -17.88
N TYR A 54 -17.06 -15.36 -17.51
CA TYR A 54 -16.62 -16.32 -16.50
C TYR A 54 -16.86 -15.83 -15.06
N ALA A 55 -17.24 -14.56 -14.90
CA ALA A 55 -17.51 -13.95 -13.60
C ALA A 55 -19.02 -13.88 -13.32
N SER A 56 -19.39 -13.87 -12.05
CA SER A 56 -20.76 -13.56 -11.64
C SER A 56 -21.18 -12.22 -12.24
N PRO A 57 -22.33 -12.15 -12.94
CA PRO A 57 -22.76 -10.90 -13.58
C PRO A 57 -23.02 -9.76 -12.59
N LEU A 58 -23.33 -10.06 -11.34
CA LEU A 58 -23.54 -9.09 -10.28
C LEU A 58 -22.62 -9.39 -9.10
N ASN A 59 -21.76 -8.44 -8.80
CA ASN A 59 -20.89 -8.44 -7.63
C ASN A 59 -21.32 -7.32 -6.67
N TYR A 60 -21.34 -7.59 -5.38
CA TYR A 60 -21.61 -6.55 -4.38
C TYR A 60 -20.75 -6.72 -3.13
N SER A 61 -20.47 -5.62 -2.49
CA SER A 61 -19.76 -5.58 -1.22
C SER A 61 -20.35 -4.51 -0.31
N MET A 62 -20.27 -4.74 0.99
CA MET A 62 -20.72 -3.82 2.03
C MET A 62 -19.59 -3.60 3.02
N TYR A 63 -19.48 -2.38 3.52
CA TYR A 63 -18.59 -2.08 4.63
C TYR A 63 -19.26 -1.16 5.65
N ALA A 64 -18.84 -1.30 6.88
CA ALA A 64 -19.19 -0.41 7.96
C ALA A 64 -17.94 -0.09 8.77
N ASN A 65 -17.65 1.19 8.93
CA ASN A 65 -16.59 1.67 9.80
C ASN A 65 -17.24 2.57 10.85
N MET A 66 -16.94 2.35 12.10
CA MET A 66 -17.43 3.15 13.21
C MET A 66 -16.29 3.45 14.16
N ASN A 67 -16.24 4.65 14.67
CA ASN A 67 -15.29 5.05 15.68
C ASN A 67 -16.01 5.69 16.86
N VAL A 68 -15.87 5.07 18.03
CA VAL A 68 -16.41 5.56 19.29
C VAL A 68 -15.26 6.16 20.10
N ASN A 69 -15.27 7.48 20.26
CA ASN A 69 -14.34 8.18 21.13
C ASN A 69 -15.05 8.48 22.44
N LEU A 70 -14.62 7.85 23.52
CA LEU A 70 -15.12 8.06 24.88
C LEU A 70 -13.98 8.64 25.71
N TYR A 71 -14.01 9.95 25.99
CA TYR A 71 -12.90 10.70 26.59
C TYR A 71 -11.57 10.48 25.82
N ASP A 72 -10.60 9.77 26.41
CA ASP A 72 -9.31 9.44 25.83
C ASP A 72 -9.29 8.06 25.16
N TYR A 73 -10.39 7.31 25.26
CA TYR A 73 -10.52 6.01 24.59
C TYR A 73 -10.97 6.24 23.14
N ASN A 74 -10.22 5.64 22.22
CA ASN A 74 -10.56 5.59 20.81
C ASN A 74 -10.85 4.14 20.42
N MET A 75 -12.05 3.83 19.97
CA MET A 75 -12.55 2.49 19.71
C MET A 75 -13.02 2.37 18.26
N PRO A 76 -12.12 2.14 17.30
CA PRO A 76 -12.50 1.90 15.92
C PRO A 76 -13.02 0.48 15.73
N PHE A 77 -14.12 0.37 14.99
CA PHE A 77 -14.71 -0.85 14.47
C PHE A 77 -14.67 -0.83 12.96
N ALA A 78 -14.40 -1.96 12.33
CA ALA A 78 -14.62 -2.12 10.91
C ALA A 78 -15.23 -3.50 10.62
N PHE A 79 -16.15 -3.49 9.69
CA PHE A 79 -16.84 -4.64 9.16
C PHE A 79 -16.78 -4.60 7.65
N TYR A 80 -16.53 -5.72 7.01
CA TYR A 80 -16.53 -5.88 5.57
C TYR A 80 -17.18 -7.21 5.19
N TYR A 81 -18.03 -7.16 4.15
CA TYR A 81 -18.62 -8.32 3.52
C TYR A 81 -18.53 -8.18 2.01
N SER A 82 -18.22 -9.26 1.30
CA SER A 82 -18.24 -9.33 -0.17
C SER A 82 -18.89 -10.62 -0.64
N ALA A 83 -19.76 -10.50 -1.63
CA ALA A 83 -20.41 -11.64 -2.28
C ALA A 83 -19.62 -12.17 -3.49
N ASN A 84 -18.42 -11.67 -3.75
CA ASN A 84 -17.57 -12.16 -4.84
C ASN A 84 -17.07 -13.57 -4.53
N ASN A 85 -17.45 -14.51 -5.39
CA ASN A 85 -17.05 -15.92 -5.32
C ASN A 85 -15.65 -16.21 -5.87
N TYR A 86 -14.75 -15.21 -5.94
CA TYR A 86 -13.35 -15.49 -6.27
C TYR A 86 -12.68 -16.16 -5.08
N SER A 87 -12.51 -17.47 -5.19
CA SER A 87 -12.32 -18.45 -4.13
C SER A 87 -10.98 -18.39 -3.38
N PHE A 88 -10.07 -17.44 -3.59
CA PHE A 88 -8.72 -17.62 -3.07
C PHE A 88 -8.13 -16.53 -2.18
N SER A 89 -8.68 -15.33 -2.08
CA SER A 89 -7.87 -14.27 -1.45
C SER A 89 -8.58 -13.37 -0.44
N TYR A 90 -9.90 -13.27 -0.45
CA TYR A 90 -10.61 -12.34 0.42
C TYR A 90 -11.64 -13.06 1.26
N PRO A 91 -11.59 -12.91 2.60
CA PRO A 91 -12.66 -13.42 3.43
C PRO A 91 -13.96 -12.70 3.02
N GLN A 92 -15.01 -13.47 2.77
CA GLN A 92 -16.36 -12.94 2.56
C GLN A 92 -16.81 -12.05 3.73
N PHE A 93 -16.19 -12.25 4.87
CA PHE A 93 -16.44 -11.53 6.10
C PHE A 93 -15.13 -11.18 6.81
N ALA A 94 -14.96 -9.92 7.19
CA ALA A 94 -13.87 -9.47 8.06
C ALA A 94 -14.40 -8.52 9.13
N PHE A 95 -13.98 -8.74 10.36
CA PHE A 95 -14.27 -7.88 11.50
C PHE A 95 -12.96 -7.49 12.18
N ASN A 96 -12.86 -6.22 12.56
CA ASN A 96 -11.78 -5.78 13.44
C ASN A 96 -12.28 -4.75 14.46
N PHE A 97 -11.68 -4.79 15.64
CA PHE A 97 -11.91 -3.87 16.72
C PHE A 97 -10.58 -3.54 17.39
N SER A 98 -10.24 -2.25 17.48
CA SER A 98 -8.91 -1.84 17.99
C SER A 98 -9.00 -0.64 18.93
N PRO A 99 -9.54 -0.83 20.14
CA PRO A 99 -9.58 0.22 21.14
C PRO A 99 -8.18 0.66 21.58
N SER A 100 -8.00 1.96 21.73
CA SER A 100 -6.74 2.54 22.18
C SER A 100 -6.93 3.53 23.32
N TYR A 101 -5.99 3.52 24.29
CA TYR A 101 -5.99 4.40 25.44
C TYR A 101 -4.56 4.62 25.96
N LYS A 102 -4.15 5.86 26.15
CA LYS A 102 -2.85 6.26 26.75
C LYS A 102 -1.64 5.46 26.23
N GLY A 103 -1.59 5.23 24.92
CA GLY A 103 -0.50 4.48 24.29
C GLY A 103 -0.73 2.97 24.18
N TRP A 104 -1.71 2.41 24.88
CA TRP A 104 -2.15 1.02 24.69
C TRP A 104 -3.13 0.91 23.52
N THR A 105 -3.01 -0.14 22.75
CA THR A 105 -3.97 -0.52 21.71
C THR A 105 -4.22 -2.02 21.79
N LEU A 106 -5.47 -2.42 21.92
CA LEU A 106 -5.92 -3.80 21.82
C LEU A 106 -6.36 -4.08 20.39
N HIS A 107 -6.00 -5.20 19.84
CA HIS A 107 -6.40 -5.65 18.50
C HIS A 107 -7.24 -6.92 18.63
N LEU A 108 -8.44 -6.92 18.04
CA LEU A 108 -9.33 -8.09 18.01
C LEU A 108 -9.84 -8.28 16.58
N GLY A 109 -9.90 -9.54 16.12
CA GLY A 109 -10.32 -9.91 14.77
C GLY A 109 -9.18 -9.91 13.74
N LYS A 110 -9.49 -9.60 12.49
CA LYS A 110 -8.50 -9.63 11.40
C LYS A 110 -7.69 -8.33 11.39
N ARG A 111 -6.43 -8.41 11.79
CA ARG A 111 -5.52 -7.25 11.91
C ARG A 111 -4.12 -7.59 11.44
N SER A 112 -3.35 -6.56 11.14
CA SER A 112 -1.93 -6.64 10.87
C SER A 112 -1.17 -5.89 11.95
N MET A 113 -0.13 -6.51 12.48
CA MET A 113 0.83 -5.93 13.43
C MET A 113 2.23 -6.21 12.87
N PRO A 114 2.71 -5.43 11.89
CA PRO A 114 3.97 -5.72 11.25
C PRO A 114 5.14 -5.53 12.22
N PHE A 115 6.07 -6.48 12.23
CA PHE A 115 7.31 -6.43 12.98
C PHE A 115 8.46 -5.99 12.07
N SER A 116 9.07 -6.95 11.39
CA SER A 116 10.16 -6.79 10.47
C SER A 116 9.82 -7.53 9.17
N SER A 117 10.37 -7.08 8.04
CA SER A 117 10.17 -7.73 6.74
C SER A 117 10.67 -9.17 6.70
N TYR A 118 11.59 -9.53 7.60
CA TYR A 118 12.11 -10.89 7.70
C TYR A 118 11.40 -11.75 8.74
N VAL A 119 10.66 -11.14 9.68
CA VAL A 119 10.05 -11.86 10.81
C VAL A 119 8.58 -12.10 10.58
N TYR A 120 7.81 -11.00 10.43
CA TYR A 120 6.35 -11.07 10.35
C TYR A 120 5.76 -9.82 9.70
N ASN A 121 4.92 -10.02 8.68
CA ASN A 121 4.19 -8.94 8.00
C ASN A 121 2.78 -9.33 7.53
N LEU A 122 2.31 -10.53 7.88
CA LEU A 122 0.99 -11.02 7.50
C LEU A 122 -0.12 -10.45 8.40
N PRO A 123 -1.37 -10.45 7.97
CA PRO A 123 -2.50 -10.29 8.87
C PRO A 123 -2.72 -11.55 9.71
N PHE A 124 -3.22 -11.39 10.94
CA PHE A 124 -3.72 -12.46 11.78
C PHE A 124 -5.21 -12.27 12.08
N ASN A 125 -5.92 -13.35 12.34
CA ASN A 125 -7.28 -13.34 12.86
C ASN A 125 -7.24 -13.84 14.30
N GLY A 126 -7.33 -12.92 15.27
CA GLY A 126 -7.11 -13.25 16.67
C GLY A 126 -7.14 -12.04 17.58
N ALA A 127 -6.20 -12.01 18.52
CA ALA A 127 -6.05 -10.93 19.49
C ALA A 127 -4.60 -10.45 19.57
N GLY A 128 -4.42 -9.17 19.82
CA GLY A 128 -3.10 -8.56 20.03
C GLY A 128 -3.19 -7.33 20.91
N ILE A 129 -2.08 -6.96 21.51
CA ILE A 129 -1.95 -5.75 22.32
C ILE A 129 -0.65 -5.05 21.96
N GLU A 130 -0.73 -3.76 21.78
CA GLU A 130 0.42 -2.89 21.57
C GLU A 130 0.46 -1.81 22.65
N TYR A 131 1.67 -1.47 23.06
CA TYR A 131 1.94 -0.32 23.90
C TYR A 131 3.02 0.54 23.27
N LYS A 132 2.75 1.82 23.14
CA LYS A 132 3.71 2.82 22.72
C LYS A 132 3.74 3.95 23.75
N SER A 133 4.81 4.03 24.52
CA SER A 133 4.95 5.08 25.53
C SER A 133 4.91 6.47 24.87
N PRO A 134 4.11 7.39 25.39
CA PRO A 134 4.08 8.77 24.89
C PRO A 134 5.34 9.56 25.25
N THR A 135 6.10 9.14 26.25
CA THR A 135 7.22 9.91 26.84
C THR A 135 8.57 9.22 26.77
N SER A 136 8.64 7.90 27.01
CA SER A 136 9.91 7.19 27.23
C SER A 136 10.48 6.51 25.97
N GLY A 137 9.76 6.47 24.86
CA GLY A 137 10.18 5.76 23.67
C GLY A 137 10.08 4.23 23.76
N PHE A 138 9.60 3.69 24.88
CA PHE A 138 9.35 2.25 25.04
C PHE A 138 8.19 1.78 24.17
N ARG A 139 8.36 0.63 23.52
CA ARG A 139 7.37 -0.02 22.65
C ARG A 139 7.28 -1.50 22.98
N PHE A 140 6.06 -1.98 23.09
CA PHE A 140 5.75 -3.40 23.30
C PHE A 140 4.63 -3.82 22.38
N GLY A 141 4.65 -5.05 21.90
CA GLY A 141 3.58 -5.66 21.12
C GLY A 141 3.54 -7.15 21.34
N LEU A 142 2.35 -7.68 21.43
CA LEU A 142 2.07 -9.11 21.53
C LEU A 142 0.83 -9.44 20.71
N PHE A 143 0.85 -10.51 19.94
CA PHE A 143 -0.34 -11.04 19.29
C PHE A 143 -0.37 -12.56 19.30
N TYR A 144 -1.58 -13.10 19.19
CA TYR A 144 -1.86 -14.50 18.92
C TYR A 144 -3.06 -14.60 17.97
N GLY A 145 -2.96 -15.47 16.96
CA GLY A 145 -4.07 -15.65 16.03
C GLY A 145 -3.82 -16.68 14.94
N VAL A 146 -4.85 -16.88 14.14
CA VAL A 146 -4.82 -17.70 12.94
C VAL A 146 -4.23 -16.85 11.80
N LEU A 147 -3.16 -17.35 11.17
CA LEU A 147 -2.46 -16.71 10.07
C LEU A 147 -2.98 -17.18 8.70
N ARG A 148 -3.45 -18.43 8.64
CA ARG A 148 -4.00 -19.06 7.45
C ARG A 148 -5.06 -20.07 7.86
N GLU A 149 -6.22 -20.06 7.24
CA GLU A 149 -7.25 -21.08 7.44
C GLU A 149 -6.90 -22.35 6.64
N ALA A 150 -7.45 -23.49 7.07
CA ALA A 150 -7.29 -24.73 6.33
C ALA A 150 -8.06 -24.70 5.02
N VAL A 151 -7.50 -25.34 4.00
CA VAL A 151 -8.20 -25.68 2.75
C VAL A 151 -8.16 -27.19 2.62
N ASN A 152 -9.33 -27.80 2.61
CA ASN A 152 -9.53 -29.24 2.47
C ASN A 152 -10.35 -29.52 1.21
N PHE A 153 -10.18 -30.68 0.62
CA PHE A 153 -10.94 -31.12 -0.54
C PHE A 153 -11.66 -32.42 -0.20
N GLU A 154 -12.88 -32.60 -0.67
CA GLU A 154 -13.61 -33.84 -0.47
C GLU A 154 -13.01 -34.98 -1.32
N PRO A 155 -13.05 -36.25 -0.82
CA PRO A 155 -12.60 -37.39 -1.60
C PRO A 155 -13.40 -37.53 -2.90
N GLY A 156 -12.71 -37.54 -4.03
CA GLY A 156 -13.34 -37.64 -5.36
C GLY A 156 -13.47 -36.31 -6.10
N GLU A 157 -13.30 -35.17 -5.46
CA GLU A 157 -13.09 -33.90 -6.17
C GLU A 157 -11.68 -33.86 -6.76
N MET A 158 -11.54 -33.47 -8.03
CA MET A 158 -10.22 -33.11 -8.55
C MET A 158 -9.84 -31.74 -7.99
N PRO A 159 -8.88 -31.68 -7.04
CA PRO A 159 -8.52 -30.42 -6.44
C PRO A 159 -7.87 -29.50 -7.45
N SER A 160 -8.30 -28.25 -7.51
CA SER A 160 -7.64 -27.19 -8.29
C SER A 160 -6.30 -26.75 -7.68
N GLY A 161 -5.85 -27.38 -6.58
CA GLY A 161 -4.63 -27.09 -5.84
C GLY A 161 -4.31 -28.15 -4.79
N LYS A 162 -3.26 -27.92 -4.01
CA LYS A 162 -2.91 -28.81 -2.86
C LYS A 162 -3.69 -28.38 -1.62
N PRO A 163 -4.11 -29.34 -0.75
CA PRO A 163 -4.68 -29.02 0.54
C PRO A 163 -3.68 -28.24 1.41
N VAL A 164 -4.21 -27.46 2.33
CA VAL A 164 -3.41 -26.51 3.11
C VAL A 164 -3.83 -26.58 4.58
N TYR A 165 -2.86 -26.78 5.47
CA TYR A 165 -3.10 -26.79 6.92
C TYR A 165 -3.50 -25.41 7.45
N LYS A 166 -4.35 -25.42 8.47
CA LYS A 166 -4.57 -24.24 9.32
C LYS A 166 -3.28 -23.89 10.05
N ARG A 167 -2.91 -22.62 9.98
CA ARG A 167 -1.71 -22.09 10.62
C ARG A 167 -2.08 -21.12 11.70
N SER A 168 -1.56 -21.32 12.91
CA SER A 168 -1.62 -20.33 13.98
C SER A 168 -0.23 -19.82 14.34
N GLY A 169 -0.18 -18.65 14.96
CA GLY A 169 1.08 -18.09 15.40
C GLY A 169 0.90 -17.01 16.45
N TRP A 170 2.00 -16.68 17.11
CA TRP A 170 2.10 -15.57 18.03
C TRP A 170 3.42 -14.82 17.83
N GLY A 171 3.42 -13.57 18.22
CA GLY A 171 4.63 -12.77 18.13
C GLY A 171 4.73 -11.75 19.26
N ILE A 172 5.96 -11.49 19.68
CA ILE A 172 6.32 -10.50 20.69
C ILE A 172 7.27 -9.49 20.06
N LYS A 173 7.05 -8.23 20.35
CA LYS A 173 7.93 -7.12 20.02
C LYS A 173 8.24 -6.33 21.27
N VAL A 174 9.52 -6.03 21.49
CA VAL A 174 9.97 -5.13 22.53
C VAL A 174 10.94 -4.13 21.90
N GLY A 175 10.72 -2.85 22.11
CA GLY A 175 11.56 -1.82 21.51
C GLY A 175 11.75 -0.62 22.40
N TYR A 176 12.88 0.05 22.21
CA TYR A 176 13.20 1.29 22.92
C TYR A 176 13.89 2.28 21.98
N GLY A 177 13.63 3.55 22.23
CA GLY A 177 14.27 4.65 21.52
C GLY A 177 13.29 5.54 20.75
N ASN A 178 13.82 6.50 20.03
CA ASN A 178 13.09 7.50 19.28
C ASN A 178 13.23 7.28 17.76
N SER A 179 12.72 8.19 16.94
CA SER A 179 12.80 8.07 15.47
C SER A 179 14.22 8.11 14.89
N ARG A 180 15.20 8.62 15.65
CA ARG A 180 16.60 8.74 15.22
C ARG A 180 17.45 7.57 15.67
N THR A 181 17.25 7.13 16.93
CA THR A 181 18.01 6.03 17.53
C THR A 181 17.07 5.12 18.27
N TYR A 182 17.00 3.86 17.84
CA TYR A 182 16.14 2.85 18.44
C TYR A 182 16.68 1.44 18.22
N ALA A 183 16.19 0.53 19.05
CA ALA A 183 16.32 -0.92 18.84
C ALA A 183 14.99 -1.58 19.14
N ASP A 184 14.56 -2.49 18.25
CA ASP A 184 13.37 -3.33 18.39
C ASP A 184 13.78 -4.79 18.26
N LEU A 185 13.45 -5.60 19.26
CA LEU A 185 13.62 -7.05 19.28
C LEU A 185 12.29 -7.72 18.97
N TYR A 186 12.30 -8.77 18.17
CA TYR A 186 11.12 -9.52 17.74
C TYR A 186 11.31 -11.00 18.02
N LEU A 187 10.27 -11.65 18.49
CA LEU A 187 10.16 -13.10 18.54
C LEU A 187 8.84 -13.50 17.91
N PHE A 188 8.88 -14.42 16.97
CA PHE A 188 7.70 -14.94 16.28
C PHE A 188 7.75 -16.46 16.26
N ARG A 189 6.61 -17.09 16.54
CA ARG A 189 6.43 -18.52 16.39
C ARG A 189 5.14 -18.82 15.66
N SER A 190 5.17 -19.81 14.77
CA SER A 190 3.99 -20.32 14.07
C SER A 190 4.07 -21.81 13.86
N GLN A 191 2.89 -22.43 13.72
CA GLN A 191 2.75 -23.86 13.62
C GLN A 191 1.50 -24.21 12.80
N ASP A 192 1.63 -25.23 11.95
CA ASP A 192 0.52 -25.85 11.23
C ASP A 192 -0.16 -26.90 12.12
N HIS A 193 -1.50 -26.96 12.09
CA HIS A 193 -2.29 -27.91 12.85
C HIS A 193 -2.59 -29.15 12.02
N GLN A 194 -1.97 -30.27 12.34
CA GLN A 194 -2.10 -31.53 11.60
C GLN A 194 -3.55 -32.02 11.48
N SER A 195 -4.37 -31.84 12.50
CA SER A 195 -5.78 -32.25 12.51
C SER A 195 -6.72 -31.33 11.74
N SER A 196 -6.20 -30.39 10.96
CA SER A 196 -7.01 -29.38 10.26
C SER A 196 -7.36 -29.74 8.81
N ILE A 197 -6.79 -30.81 8.29
CA ILE A 197 -7.14 -31.44 7.01
C ILE A 197 -7.30 -32.94 7.21
N ASP A 198 -7.95 -33.64 6.27
CA ASP A 198 -8.20 -35.07 6.36
C ASP A 198 -6.91 -35.87 6.22
N ASP A 199 -6.88 -37.04 6.90
CA ASP A 199 -5.69 -37.88 6.96
C ASP A 199 -5.21 -38.39 5.60
N ILE A 200 -6.10 -38.51 4.62
CA ILE A 200 -5.77 -38.93 3.24
C ILE A 200 -4.77 -38.01 2.55
N TRP A 201 -4.66 -36.76 3.00
CA TRP A 201 -3.75 -35.77 2.41
C TRP A 201 -2.41 -35.65 3.12
N HIS A 202 -2.20 -36.38 4.21
CA HIS A 202 -1.01 -36.24 5.05
C HIS A 202 0.29 -36.74 4.37
N ASP A 203 0.18 -37.55 3.34
CA ASP A 203 1.33 -38.02 2.55
C ASP A 203 1.69 -37.02 1.42
N ASP A 204 0.77 -36.15 1.02
CA ASP A 204 0.96 -35.18 -0.04
C ASP A 204 1.48 -33.81 0.45
N VAL A 205 1.16 -33.46 1.70
CA VAL A 205 1.54 -32.20 2.34
C VAL A 205 2.01 -32.42 3.76
N PHE A 206 3.04 -31.69 4.18
CA PHE A 206 3.64 -31.79 5.51
C PHE A 206 3.29 -30.57 6.35
N ALA A 207 2.93 -30.81 7.61
CA ALA A 207 2.71 -29.73 8.59
C ALA A 207 4.06 -29.13 9.00
N GLN A 208 4.14 -27.83 9.06
CA GLN A 208 5.36 -27.06 9.27
C GLN A 208 5.34 -26.31 10.60
N GLU A 209 6.51 -26.02 11.13
CA GLU A 209 6.71 -25.20 12.33
C GLU A 209 7.89 -24.23 12.11
N ASN A 210 7.79 -23.04 12.71
CA ASN A 210 8.81 -22.01 12.55
C ASN A 210 8.93 -21.12 13.80
N VAL A 211 10.16 -20.80 14.16
CA VAL A 211 10.50 -19.77 15.14
C VAL A 211 11.48 -18.79 14.52
N VAL A 212 11.22 -17.50 14.65
CA VAL A 212 12.07 -16.44 14.13
C VAL A 212 12.39 -15.42 15.22
N LEU A 213 13.67 -15.17 15.42
CA LEU A 213 14.20 -14.09 16.26
C LEU A 213 14.70 -12.97 15.35
N GLY A 214 14.29 -11.72 15.58
CA GLY A 214 14.70 -10.58 14.77
C GLY A 214 15.14 -9.39 15.60
N LEU A 215 16.04 -8.59 15.04
CA LEU A 215 16.50 -7.33 15.61
C LEU A 215 16.46 -6.26 14.51
N ARG A 216 15.81 -5.15 14.81
CA ARG A 216 15.84 -3.96 13.96
C ARG A 216 16.36 -2.79 14.79
N ALA A 217 17.43 -2.16 14.32
CA ALA A 217 18.06 -1.05 15.03
C ALA A 217 18.36 0.11 14.07
N ARG A 218 18.34 1.30 14.60
CA ARG A 218 18.84 2.49 13.95
C ARG A 218 19.65 3.29 14.94
N TRP A 219 20.82 3.72 14.52
CA TRP A 219 21.72 4.54 15.30
C TRP A 219 22.10 5.80 14.53
N GLN A 220 21.78 6.95 15.07
CA GLN A 220 22.23 8.25 14.56
C GLN A 220 23.62 8.53 15.12
N ILE A 221 24.67 8.22 14.35
CA ILE A 221 26.07 8.37 14.75
C ILE A 221 26.41 9.87 14.89
N PHE A 222 26.05 10.64 13.87
CA PHE A 222 26.15 12.10 13.83
C PHE A 222 24.85 12.70 13.31
N LYS A 223 24.71 14.03 13.36
CA LYS A 223 23.51 14.71 12.80
C LYS A 223 23.25 14.34 11.34
N GLN A 224 24.31 14.08 10.60
CA GLN A 224 24.25 13.76 9.16
C GLN A 224 24.34 12.27 8.85
N LEU A 225 24.89 11.44 9.74
CA LEU A 225 25.22 10.03 9.47
C LEU A 225 24.38 9.10 10.36
N SER A 226 23.69 8.15 9.74
CA SER A 226 22.92 7.12 10.43
C SER A 226 23.23 5.73 9.90
N LEU A 227 23.32 4.77 10.81
CA LEU A 227 23.40 3.34 10.53
C LEU A 227 22.07 2.70 10.90
N SER A 228 21.50 1.90 10.04
CA SER A 228 20.30 1.11 10.33
C SER A 228 20.50 -0.32 9.86
N GLY A 229 19.91 -1.26 10.59
CA GLY A 229 19.99 -2.67 10.26
C GLY A 229 18.73 -3.41 10.68
N ASN A 230 18.45 -4.49 10.00
CA ASN A 230 17.37 -5.40 10.28
C ASN A 230 17.89 -6.82 10.01
N VAL A 231 17.98 -7.63 11.05
CA VAL A 231 18.55 -8.98 10.98
C VAL A 231 17.58 -9.95 11.63
N ALA A 232 17.45 -11.14 11.07
CA ALA A 232 16.63 -12.20 11.63
C ALA A 232 17.29 -13.57 11.49
N ALA A 233 17.10 -14.42 12.50
CA ALA A 233 17.43 -15.83 12.50
C ALA A 233 16.13 -16.62 12.55
N SER A 234 15.98 -17.58 11.63
CA SER A 234 14.82 -18.45 11.53
C SER A 234 15.25 -19.89 11.73
N ILE A 235 14.52 -20.61 12.60
CA ILE A 235 14.54 -22.06 12.67
C ILE A 235 13.21 -22.54 12.08
N PHE A 236 13.28 -23.34 11.04
CA PHE A 236 12.14 -23.81 10.27
C PHE A 236 12.19 -25.34 10.12
N SER A 237 11.10 -26.02 10.49
CA SER A 237 10.91 -27.45 10.25
C SER A 237 9.91 -27.67 9.13
N THR A 238 10.33 -28.41 8.12
CA THR A 238 9.49 -28.72 6.94
C THR A 238 8.47 -29.80 7.23
N ASP A 239 8.71 -30.66 8.25
CA ASP A 239 7.81 -31.72 8.66
C ASP A 239 7.83 -31.89 10.19
N THR A 240 6.69 -31.64 10.82
CA THR A 240 6.50 -31.80 12.27
C THR A 240 6.30 -33.26 12.70
N LYS A 241 6.17 -34.23 11.78
CA LYS A 241 6.13 -35.67 12.06
C LYS A 241 7.56 -36.27 12.07
N ALA A 242 8.55 -35.59 11.55
CA ALA A 242 9.93 -36.06 11.56
C ALA A 242 10.46 -36.25 12.99
N PRO A 243 11.33 -37.26 13.24
CA PRO A 243 11.89 -37.51 14.57
C PRO A 243 12.62 -36.28 15.12
N LYS A 244 12.56 -36.08 16.43
CA LYS A 244 13.35 -35.06 17.11
C LYS A 244 14.84 -35.38 17.04
N LEU A 245 15.65 -34.37 16.93
CA LEU A 245 17.10 -34.51 16.98
C LEU A 245 17.52 -34.86 18.42
N PRO A 246 18.17 -35.99 18.68
CA PRO A 246 18.61 -36.34 20.02
C PRO A 246 19.81 -35.49 20.45
N GLY A 247 19.85 -35.11 21.73
CA GLY A 247 21.00 -34.40 22.33
C GLY A 247 20.59 -33.30 23.31
N GLU A 248 21.38 -33.15 24.35
CA GLU A 248 21.13 -32.16 25.43
C GLU A 248 20.99 -30.74 24.94
N GLU A 249 21.68 -30.38 23.85
CA GLU A 249 21.58 -29.04 23.26
C GLU A 249 20.26 -28.81 22.57
N ALA A 250 19.69 -29.82 21.91
CA ALA A 250 18.38 -29.74 21.26
C ALA A 250 17.25 -29.69 22.33
N GLU A 251 17.37 -30.46 23.38
CA GLU A 251 16.37 -30.55 24.48
C GLU A 251 16.23 -29.19 25.23
N LYS A 252 17.26 -28.37 25.28
CA LYS A 252 17.17 -27.03 25.89
C LYS A 252 16.15 -26.12 25.21
N TYR A 253 15.87 -26.34 23.93
CA TYR A 253 14.92 -25.55 23.14
C TYR A 253 13.53 -26.15 23.05
N ASP A 254 13.29 -27.37 23.53
CA ASP A 254 12.01 -28.09 23.42
C ASP A 254 10.79 -27.33 23.96
N LYS A 255 11.00 -26.43 24.92
CA LYS A 255 9.93 -25.55 25.43
C LYS A 255 9.46 -24.51 24.41
N LEU A 256 10.32 -24.11 23.48
CA LEU A 256 10.04 -23.09 22.49
C LEU A 256 9.84 -23.71 21.09
N PHE A 257 10.62 -24.73 20.75
CA PHE A 257 10.66 -25.32 19.42
C PHE A 257 11.27 -26.74 19.48
N ASP A 258 10.59 -27.71 18.87
CA ASP A 258 11.10 -29.06 18.73
C ASP A 258 12.10 -29.13 17.57
N ILE A 259 13.39 -29.22 17.87
CA ILE A 259 14.41 -29.39 16.82
C ILE A 259 14.33 -30.80 16.27
N ARG A 260 14.10 -30.93 14.96
CA ARG A 260 13.93 -32.17 14.23
C ARG A 260 15.00 -32.36 13.17
N TYR A 261 15.13 -33.57 12.60
CA TYR A 261 16.02 -33.81 11.46
C TYR A 261 15.69 -32.95 10.24
N THR A 262 14.46 -32.44 10.12
CA THR A 262 13.99 -31.54 9.08
C THR A 262 14.13 -30.07 9.43
N SER A 263 14.70 -29.73 10.60
CA SER A 263 14.87 -28.35 11.04
C SER A 263 16.14 -27.72 10.43
N LEU A 264 15.98 -26.53 9.87
CA LEU A 264 17.06 -25.73 9.33
C LEU A 264 17.11 -24.37 10.01
N MET A 265 18.32 -23.95 10.42
CA MET A 265 18.56 -22.60 10.92
C MET A 265 19.20 -21.73 9.85
N ARG A 266 18.60 -20.58 9.55
CA ARG A 266 19.05 -19.66 8.50
C ARG A 266 18.92 -18.19 8.95
N TRP A 267 19.71 -17.31 8.30
CA TRP A 267 19.78 -15.89 8.58
C TRP A 267 19.37 -15.05 7.38
N ALA A 268 18.75 -13.93 7.65
CA ALA A 268 18.48 -12.88 6.66
C ALA A 268 18.66 -11.52 7.30
N GLY A 269 19.10 -10.55 6.52
CA GLY A 269 19.22 -9.19 7.03
C GLY A 269 19.70 -8.18 6.01
N ASP A 270 19.59 -6.92 6.41
CA ASP A 270 20.13 -5.78 5.68
C ASP A 270 20.75 -4.76 6.64
N ILE A 271 21.78 -4.07 6.14
CA ILE A 271 22.43 -2.96 6.82
C ILE A 271 22.51 -1.79 5.85
N THR A 272 22.11 -0.61 6.30
CA THR A 272 22.15 0.63 5.52
C THR A 272 22.92 1.69 6.27
N LEU A 273 23.95 2.24 5.62
CA LEU A 273 24.64 3.45 6.04
C LEU A 273 24.10 4.62 5.22
N ALA A 274 23.57 5.64 5.86
CA ALA A 274 23.00 6.80 5.19
C ALA A 274 23.59 8.10 5.71
N ALA A 275 24.05 8.95 4.78
CA ALA A 275 24.54 10.28 5.05
C ALA A 275 23.60 11.32 4.43
N THR A 276 23.10 12.27 5.24
CA THR A 276 22.14 13.29 4.80
C THR A 276 22.68 14.67 5.13
N PHE A 277 22.87 15.47 4.09
CA PHE A 277 23.28 16.88 4.16
C PHE A 277 22.11 17.76 3.74
N ARG A 278 22.27 19.06 3.80
CA ARG A 278 21.18 20.01 3.50
C ARG A 278 20.57 19.83 2.10
N ARG A 279 21.38 19.49 1.10
CA ARG A 279 20.98 19.40 -0.31
C ARG A 279 21.32 18.07 -0.98
N THR A 280 21.90 17.15 -0.21
CA THR A 280 22.44 15.90 -0.76
C THR A 280 22.24 14.79 0.26
N SER A 281 21.88 13.62 -0.21
CA SER A 281 21.91 12.41 0.61
C SER A 281 22.53 11.26 -0.16
N PHE A 282 23.27 10.41 0.56
CA PHE A 282 23.86 9.19 0.06
C PHE A 282 23.48 8.04 0.96
N SER A 283 23.28 6.87 0.40
CA SER A 283 23.14 5.65 1.19
C SER A 283 23.79 4.47 0.51
N ILE A 284 24.31 3.56 1.31
CA ILE A 284 24.85 2.26 0.88
C ILE A 284 24.09 1.22 1.68
N LEU A 285 23.54 0.24 0.95
CA LEU A 285 22.80 -0.89 1.46
C LEU A 285 23.58 -2.17 1.17
N TYR A 286 23.69 -3.05 2.16
CA TYR A 286 24.04 -4.44 1.96
C TYR A 286 22.91 -5.32 2.50
N LYS A 287 22.45 -6.27 1.71
CA LYS A 287 21.40 -7.22 2.05
C LYS A 287 21.88 -8.63 1.77
N LEU A 288 21.60 -9.54 2.69
CA LEU A 288 21.91 -10.97 2.58
C LEU A 288 20.68 -11.77 3.02
N VAL A 289 20.26 -12.73 2.22
CA VAL A 289 19.26 -13.73 2.57
C VAL A 289 19.85 -15.11 2.27
N GLN A 290 20.10 -15.89 3.31
CA GLN A 290 20.69 -17.22 3.16
C GLN A 290 19.77 -18.17 2.37
N PRO A 291 20.34 -19.22 1.76
CA PRO A 291 19.56 -20.30 1.15
C PRO A 291 18.54 -20.85 2.14
N ASP A 292 17.35 -21.19 1.63
CA ASP A 292 16.26 -21.76 2.42
C ASP A 292 15.82 -20.94 3.64
N TYR A 293 16.22 -19.66 3.69
CA TYR A 293 15.65 -18.78 4.70
C TYR A 293 14.14 -18.65 4.50
N MET A 294 13.36 -19.02 5.49
CA MET A 294 11.90 -18.97 5.46
C MET A 294 11.36 -18.44 6.78
N SER A 295 10.34 -17.60 6.70
CA SER A 295 9.49 -17.23 7.81
C SER A 295 8.03 -17.47 7.44
N MET A 296 7.35 -18.30 8.23
CA MET A 296 5.89 -18.53 8.07
C MET A 296 5.05 -17.27 8.36
N GLY A 297 5.66 -16.24 8.89
CA GLY A 297 5.07 -14.93 9.12
C GLY A 297 5.17 -13.96 7.94
N VAL A 298 5.81 -14.38 6.83
CA VAL A 298 5.98 -13.58 5.62
C VAL A 298 5.37 -14.32 4.43
N SER A 299 4.61 -13.63 3.57
CA SER A 299 3.88 -14.28 2.47
C SER A 299 4.79 -14.89 1.41
N TYR A 300 5.85 -14.20 1.06
CA TYR A 300 6.85 -14.64 0.08
C TYR A 300 8.16 -13.89 0.31
N MET A 301 9.26 -14.60 0.17
CA MET A 301 10.61 -14.04 0.26
C MET A 301 11.55 -14.81 -0.66
N ASN A 302 12.23 -14.09 -1.56
CA ASN A 302 13.37 -14.64 -2.26
C ASN A 302 14.50 -14.89 -1.26
N ASN A 303 15.18 -16.00 -1.40
CA ASN A 303 16.33 -16.39 -0.59
C ASN A 303 17.52 -16.74 -1.48
N ASN A 304 18.64 -17.11 -0.85
CA ASN A 304 19.88 -17.51 -1.53
C ASN A 304 20.47 -16.41 -2.41
N TYR A 305 20.49 -15.16 -1.92
CA TYR A 305 21.08 -14.04 -2.64
C TYR A 305 21.70 -12.99 -1.71
N HIS A 306 22.64 -12.22 -2.25
CA HIS A 306 23.06 -10.97 -1.67
C HIS A 306 22.84 -9.80 -2.64
N ASN A 307 22.74 -8.61 -2.08
CA ASN A 307 22.53 -7.38 -2.83
C ASN A 307 23.35 -6.24 -2.22
N ILE A 308 24.06 -5.49 -3.06
CA ILE A 308 24.73 -4.24 -2.69
C ILE A 308 24.08 -3.12 -3.47
N GLY A 309 23.53 -2.13 -2.75
CA GLY A 309 22.84 -1.00 -3.34
C GLY A 309 23.44 0.33 -2.89
N THR A 310 23.43 1.29 -3.79
CA THR A 310 23.77 2.69 -3.47
C THR A 310 22.68 3.61 -4.00
N ALA A 311 22.36 4.65 -3.24
CA ALA A 311 21.46 5.70 -3.69
C ALA A 311 22.04 7.07 -3.38
N ALA A 312 21.87 8.01 -4.31
CA ALA A 312 22.31 9.39 -4.17
C ALA A 312 21.20 10.35 -4.60
N ASN A 313 20.97 11.38 -3.81
CA ASN A 313 20.02 12.44 -4.12
C ASN A 313 20.72 13.79 -4.01
N PHE A 314 20.56 14.61 -5.04
CA PHE A 314 21.15 15.94 -5.13
C PHE A 314 20.08 16.98 -5.44
N ARG A 315 20.17 18.13 -4.80
CA ARG A 315 19.33 19.28 -5.11
C ARG A 315 20.22 20.48 -5.45
N LEU A 316 20.27 20.83 -6.74
CA LEU A 316 21.07 21.92 -7.31
C LEU A 316 20.13 23.04 -7.75
N GLY A 317 19.85 23.99 -6.87
CA GLY A 317 18.83 25.01 -7.12
C GLY A 317 17.45 24.37 -7.32
N ASN A 318 16.87 24.53 -8.51
CA ASN A 318 15.59 23.93 -8.89
C ASN A 318 15.73 22.51 -9.46
N LEU A 319 16.94 22.09 -9.82
CA LEU A 319 17.19 20.75 -10.34
C LEU A 319 17.28 19.75 -9.19
N SER A 320 16.47 18.70 -9.26
CA SER A 320 16.53 17.51 -8.38
C SER A 320 17.03 16.34 -9.20
N LEU A 321 18.11 15.70 -8.72
CA LEU A 321 18.70 14.49 -9.30
C LEU A 321 18.65 13.36 -8.28
N ASN A 322 18.15 12.20 -8.69
CA ASN A 322 18.14 10.99 -7.88
C ASN A 322 18.77 9.85 -8.68
N GLY A 323 19.74 9.15 -8.11
CA GLY A 323 20.40 8.03 -8.73
C GLY A 323 20.38 6.82 -7.82
N ASN A 324 20.19 5.63 -8.39
CA ASN A 324 20.30 4.34 -7.72
C ASN A 324 21.17 3.41 -8.55
N LEU A 325 21.98 2.61 -7.86
CA LEU A 325 22.74 1.49 -8.45
C LEU A 325 22.63 0.32 -7.49
N SER A 326 22.27 -0.87 -8.00
CA SER A 326 22.12 -2.07 -7.18
C SER A 326 22.62 -3.28 -7.94
N TYR A 327 23.52 -4.02 -7.33
CA TYR A 327 24.05 -5.30 -7.81
C TYR A 327 23.52 -6.43 -6.93
N GLN A 328 22.98 -7.46 -7.55
CA GLN A 328 22.49 -8.66 -6.89
C GLN A 328 23.12 -9.90 -7.51
N GLU A 329 23.46 -10.85 -6.67
CA GLU A 329 23.91 -12.19 -7.08
C GLU A 329 23.19 -13.22 -6.23
N ASP A 330 22.61 -14.24 -6.88
CA ASP A 330 22.01 -15.40 -6.23
C ASP A 330 22.97 -16.57 -6.12
N ASN A 331 22.46 -17.73 -5.68
CA ASN A 331 23.25 -18.97 -5.55
C ASN A 331 24.48 -18.82 -4.65
N ILE A 332 24.33 -18.17 -3.50
CA ILE A 332 25.43 -17.98 -2.52
C ILE A 332 25.93 -19.33 -1.99
N SER A 333 25.07 -20.34 -1.93
CA SER A 333 25.39 -21.71 -1.54
C SER A 333 26.19 -22.50 -2.59
N HIS A 334 26.19 -22.01 -3.84
CA HIS A 334 26.80 -22.71 -4.99
C HIS A 334 26.21 -24.11 -5.27
N ASP A 335 24.97 -24.35 -4.85
CA ASP A 335 24.22 -25.61 -5.00
C ASP A 335 23.09 -25.55 -6.03
N GLN A 336 22.78 -24.35 -6.56
CA GLN A 336 21.80 -24.19 -7.63
C GLN A 336 22.40 -24.50 -9.00
N LEU A 337 21.53 -24.86 -9.94
CA LEU A 337 21.94 -25.18 -11.31
C LEU A 337 22.75 -24.05 -11.97
N TYR A 338 22.31 -22.80 -11.73
CA TYR A 338 22.91 -21.61 -12.32
C TYR A 338 23.06 -20.50 -11.28
N THR A 339 24.01 -19.61 -11.50
CA THR A 339 24.19 -18.38 -10.73
C THR A 339 23.71 -17.20 -11.56
N THR A 340 22.78 -16.40 -11.04
CA THR A 340 22.24 -15.22 -11.73
C THR A 340 22.80 -13.95 -11.11
N ARG A 341 23.37 -13.08 -11.96
CA ARG A 341 23.83 -11.74 -11.58
C ARG A 341 22.94 -10.69 -12.20
N GLY A 342 22.51 -9.73 -11.39
CA GLY A 342 21.66 -8.63 -11.80
C GLY A 342 22.27 -7.28 -11.44
N LEU A 343 22.27 -6.35 -12.38
CA LEU A 343 22.65 -4.96 -12.17
C LEU A 343 21.47 -4.07 -12.51
N ASN A 344 20.97 -3.32 -11.52
CA ASN A 344 19.92 -2.32 -11.72
C ASN A 344 20.51 -0.93 -11.53
N TYR A 345 20.17 0.00 -12.42
CA TYR A 345 20.60 1.38 -12.33
C TYR A 345 19.48 2.32 -12.77
N SER A 346 19.38 3.46 -12.10
CA SER A 346 18.44 4.50 -12.50
C SER A 346 18.96 5.88 -12.18
N VAL A 347 18.61 6.85 -13.03
CA VAL A 347 18.84 8.27 -12.81
C VAL A 347 17.57 9.02 -13.16
N ASN A 348 17.07 9.81 -12.22
CA ASN A 348 15.91 10.66 -12.40
C ASN A 348 16.32 12.11 -12.23
N ALA A 349 15.92 12.96 -13.16
CA ALA A 349 16.12 14.40 -13.13
C ALA A 349 14.75 15.10 -13.20
N SER A 350 14.53 16.10 -12.38
CA SER A 350 13.34 16.95 -12.47
C SER A 350 13.70 18.40 -12.22
N MET A 351 13.16 19.31 -13.05
CA MET A 351 13.46 20.74 -13.02
C MET A 351 12.22 21.56 -13.36
N PRO A 352 11.62 22.26 -12.39
CA PRO A 352 10.66 23.32 -12.69
C PRO A 352 11.40 24.56 -13.21
N ILE A 353 10.90 25.14 -14.32
CA ILE A 353 11.40 26.36 -14.94
C ILE A 353 10.34 27.44 -14.76
N GLY A 354 10.61 28.35 -13.82
CA GLY A 354 9.59 29.30 -13.36
C GLY A 354 8.37 28.59 -12.77
N ASN A 355 7.19 29.19 -12.95
CA ASN A 355 5.93 28.67 -12.39
C ASN A 355 5.07 27.95 -13.45
N LYS A 356 5.53 27.89 -14.70
CA LYS A 356 4.71 27.42 -15.82
C LYS A 356 5.21 26.14 -16.47
N ILE A 357 6.51 25.89 -16.44
CA ILE A 357 7.13 24.75 -17.14
C ILE A 357 7.71 23.77 -16.12
N SER A 358 7.51 22.50 -16.35
CA SER A 358 8.17 21.43 -15.62
C SER A 358 8.76 20.42 -16.60
N LEU A 359 10.04 20.13 -16.40
CA LEU A 359 10.77 19.12 -17.17
C LEU A 359 11.15 17.96 -16.25
N SER A 360 11.00 16.75 -16.74
CA SER A 360 11.52 15.55 -16.06
C SER A 360 12.10 14.58 -17.08
N ALA A 361 13.17 13.92 -16.69
CA ALA A 361 13.80 12.86 -17.45
C ALA A 361 14.15 11.70 -16.49
N ASN A 362 13.94 10.50 -16.97
CA ASN A 362 14.25 9.28 -16.24
C ASN A 362 14.99 8.33 -17.17
N TYR A 363 16.10 7.78 -16.70
CA TYR A 363 16.80 6.67 -17.32
C TYR A 363 16.90 5.54 -16.33
N ASN A 364 16.42 4.38 -16.69
CA ASN A 364 16.56 3.17 -15.89
C ASN A 364 16.99 1.99 -16.75
N GLY A 365 17.84 1.17 -16.20
CA GLY A 365 18.30 -0.02 -16.85
C GLY A 365 18.43 -1.19 -15.89
N TYR A 366 18.40 -2.35 -16.48
CA TYR A 366 18.53 -3.62 -15.79
C TYR A 366 19.29 -4.58 -16.68
N ARG A 367 20.35 -5.22 -16.14
CA ARG A 367 21.05 -6.32 -16.80
C ARG A 367 21.00 -7.55 -15.93
N GLN A 368 20.63 -8.68 -16.51
CA GLN A 368 20.64 -9.99 -15.88
C GLN A 368 21.41 -10.97 -16.73
N CYS A 369 22.33 -11.69 -16.10
CA CYS A 369 23.15 -12.68 -16.77
C CYS A 369 23.28 -13.94 -15.92
N GLN A 370 23.11 -15.11 -16.53
CA GLN A 370 23.34 -16.41 -15.90
C GLN A 370 24.75 -16.89 -16.16
N TYR A 371 25.34 -17.49 -15.13
CA TYR A 371 26.67 -18.12 -15.12
C TYR A 371 26.55 -19.55 -14.63
N ASP A 372 27.61 -20.34 -14.84
CA ASP A 372 27.69 -21.71 -14.36
C ASP A 372 27.45 -21.78 -12.85
N GLY A 373 26.72 -22.80 -12.44
CA GLY A 373 26.54 -23.22 -11.06
C GLY A 373 26.97 -24.68 -10.93
N VAL A 374 26.08 -25.56 -10.43
CA VAL A 374 26.32 -27.02 -10.45
C VAL A 374 26.33 -27.56 -11.88
N ALA A 375 25.52 -26.97 -12.76
CA ALA A 375 25.50 -27.28 -14.18
C ALA A 375 26.18 -26.18 -15.00
N GLN A 376 26.75 -26.57 -16.15
CA GLN A 376 27.23 -25.58 -17.12
C GLN A 376 26.06 -24.92 -17.83
N VAL A 377 26.15 -23.62 -18.02
CA VAL A 377 25.13 -22.83 -18.74
C VAL A 377 25.23 -23.17 -20.23
N ASN A 378 24.13 -23.66 -20.79
CA ASN A 378 23.99 -23.85 -22.21
C ASN A 378 23.71 -22.49 -22.89
N ASP A 379 24.51 -22.14 -23.90
CA ASP A 379 24.38 -20.89 -24.66
C ASP A 379 22.98 -20.72 -25.32
N THR A 380 22.24 -21.82 -25.57
CA THR A 380 20.90 -21.78 -26.14
C THR A 380 19.82 -21.38 -25.10
N THR A 381 20.03 -21.76 -23.84
CA THR A 381 19.03 -21.52 -22.75
C THR A 381 19.46 -20.45 -21.76
N ARG A 382 20.66 -19.91 -21.93
CA ARG A 382 21.26 -18.89 -21.08
C ARG A 382 20.41 -17.63 -21.09
N ILE A 383 20.06 -17.14 -19.92
CA ILE A 383 19.51 -15.79 -19.77
C ILE A 383 20.66 -14.80 -19.75
N ASP A 384 20.77 -13.94 -20.75
CA ASP A 384 21.63 -12.76 -20.78
C ASP A 384 20.84 -11.62 -21.40
N ARG A 385 20.20 -10.83 -20.55
CA ARG A 385 19.24 -9.80 -20.96
C ARG A 385 19.63 -8.45 -20.43
N THR A 386 19.54 -7.44 -21.30
CA THR A 386 19.69 -6.03 -20.94
C THR A 386 18.44 -5.28 -21.32
N VAL A 387 17.87 -4.55 -20.37
CA VAL A 387 16.74 -3.65 -20.61
C VAL A 387 17.17 -2.24 -20.28
N ASN A 388 17.03 -1.33 -21.22
CA ASN A 388 17.26 0.10 -21.04
C ASN A 388 15.98 0.87 -21.37
N SER A 389 15.62 1.82 -20.56
CA SER A 389 14.45 2.65 -20.77
C SER A 389 14.80 4.12 -20.48
N PHE A 390 14.47 4.96 -21.40
CA PHE A 390 14.56 6.42 -21.28
C PHE A 390 13.16 7.02 -21.37
N SER A 391 12.79 7.87 -20.44
CA SER A 391 11.55 8.65 -20.53
C SER A 391 11.79 10.11 -20.23
N GLY A 392 11.07 10.96 -20.94
CA GLY A 392 11.09 12.40 -20.76
C GLY A 392 9.67 12.97 -20.75
N THR A 393 9.42 13.93 -19.87
CA THR A 393 8.15 14.64 -19.83
C THR A 393 8.41 16.14 -19.78
N ALA A 394 7.74 16.88 -20.64
CA ALA A 394 7.68 18.33 -20.61
C ALA A 394 6.22 18.75 -20.39
N SER A 395 5.95 19.56 -19.40
CA SER A 395 4.61 20.10 -19.16
C SER A 395 4.63 21.62 -19.05
N TYR A 396 3.57 22.22 -19.53
CA TYR A 396 3.31 23.65 -19.47
C TYR A 396 1.93 23.89 -18.87
N SER A 397 1.84 24.78 -17.91
CA SER A 397 0.56 25.19 -17.32
C SER A 397 0.47 26.70 -17.20
N THR A 398 -0.68 27.25 -17.56
CA THR A 398 -0.98 28.66 -17.35
C THR A 398 -2.45 28.81 -16.98
N ASN A 399 -2.70 29.64 -16.00
CA ASN A 399 -4.05 29.93 -15.51
C ASN A 399 -4.27 31.42 -15.56
N THR A 400 -5.37 31.83 -16.19
CA THR A 400 -5.95 33.16 -16.10
C THR A 400 -7.21 33.11 -15.22
N GLU A 401 -7.85 34.23 -14.98
CA GLU A 401 -9.11 34.29 -14.23
C GLU A 401 -10.25 33.52 -14.95
N GLU A 402 -10.18 33.39 -16.25
CA GLU A 402 -11.22 32.78 -17.09
C GLU A 402 -10.87 31.38 -17.58
N LEU A 403 -9.61 31.15 -17.93
CA LEU A 403 -9.14 29.93 -18.60
C LEU A 403 -7.88 29.39 -17.94
N GLY A 404 -7.87 28.08 -17.75
CA GLY A 404 -6.68 27.32 -17.38
C GLY A 404 -6.27 26.40 -18.53
N HIS A 405 -5.00 26.45 -18.92
CA HIS A 405 -4.42 25.57 -19.94
C HIS A 405 -3.34 24.69 -19.31
N TYR A 406 -3.41 23.42 -19.59
CA TYR A 406 -2.36 22.47 -19.27
C TYR A 406 -2.02 21.66 -20.51
N PHE A 407 -0.75 21.62 -20.83
CA PHE A 407 -0.20 20.78 -21.90
C PHE A 407 0.92 19.91 -21.34
N SER A 408 0.95 18.63 -21.71
CA SER A 408 2.02 17.71 -21.35
C SER A 408 2.38 16.84 -22.55
N LEU A 409 3.68 16.72 -22.80
CA LEU A 409 4.25 15.81 -23.78
C LEU A 409 5.17 14.84 -23.06
N THR A 410 4.96 13.53 -23.26
CA THR A 410 5.77 12.46 -22.70
C THR A 410 6.30 11.58 -23.83
N GLY A 411 7.58 11.31 -23.81
CA GLY A 411 8.23 10.33 -24.66
C GLY A 411 8.85 9.23 -23.81
N ASN A 412 8.71 7.99 -24.23
CA ASN A 412 9.38 6.83 -23.64
C ASN A 412 9.98 5.99 -24.75
N TYR A 413 11.23 5.61 -24.59
CA TYR A 413 11.90 4.63 -25.43
C TYR A 413 12.50 3.54 -24.55
N SER A 414 12.17 2.28 -24.83
CA SER A 414 12.69 1.13 -24.10
C SER A 414 13.21 0.11 -25.11
N ILE A 415 14.36 -0.43 -24.81
CA ILE A 415 14.96 -1.54 -25.57
C ILE A 415 15.24 -2.68 -24.60
N ASN A 416 14.80 -3.86 -24.98
CA ASN A 416 15.11 -5.13 -24.32
C ASN A 416 15.95 -5.93 -25.31
N GLU A 417 17.19 -6.20 -24.94
CA GLU A 417 18.16 -6.94 -25.76
C GLU A 417 18.40 -8.29 -25.11
N ASP A 418 18.26 -9.35 -25.90
CA ASP A 418 18.69 -10.69 -25.53
C ASP A 418 20.11 -10.93 -26.09
N ASN A 419 21.07 -10.91 -25.18
CA ASN A 419 22.48 -11.10 -25.54
C ASN A 419 22.87 -12.58 -25.60
N ASN A 420 21.91 -13.49 -25.68
CA ASN A 420 22.17 -14.91 -25.89
C ASN A 420 22.89 -15.13 -27.22
N ARG A 421 24.07 -15.81 -27.20
CA ARG A 421 24.96 -15.93 -28.36
C ARG A 421 24.40 -16.79 -29.49
N THR A 422 23.54 -17.77 -29.16
CA THR A 422 23.01 -18.73 -30.16
C THR A 422 21.78 -18.20 -30.87
N ILE A 423 20.98 -17.39 -30.18
CA ILE A 423 19.71 -16.85 -30.68
C ILE A 423 19.70 -15.31 -30.57
N ALA A 424 20.84 -14.67 -30.73
CA ALA A 424 21.00 -13.24 -30.61
C ALA A 424 20.00 -12.50 -31.51
N GLY A 425 19.31 -11.52 -30.91
CA GLY A 425 18.31 -10.68 -31.58
C GLY A 425 16.90 -11.28 -31.68
N VAL A 426 16.70 -12.58 -31.44
CA VAL A 426 15.36 -13.21 -31.50
C VAL A 426 14.47 -12.71 -30.34
N GLY A 427 15.07 -12.42 -29.19
CA GLY A 427 14.38 -11.88 -28.00
C GLY A 427 14.36 -10.35 -27.93
N ASP A 428 14.92 -9.65 -28.92
CA ASP A 428 15.02 -8.18 -28.89
C ASP A 428 13.67 -7.52 -29.13
N VAL A 429 13.33 -6.58 -28.26
CA VAL A 429 12.10 -5.78 -28.36
C VAL A 429 12.41 -4.31 -28.12
N GLY A 430 12.21 -3.51 -29.14
CA GLY A 430 12.26 -2.04 -29.03
C GLY A 430 10.86 -1.47 -28.89
N THR A 431 10.62 -0.64 -27.90
CA THR A 431 9.33 0.03 -27.70
C THR A 431 9.50 1.54 -27.67
N LEU A 432 8.76 2.23 -28.53
CA LEU A 432 8.61 3.69 -28.51
C LEU A 432 7.18 4.04 -28.08
N ALA A 433 7.04 4.90 -27.09
CA ALA A 433 5.74 5.44 -26.71
C ALA A 433 5.81 6.98 -26.65
N ILE A 434 4.79 7.63 -27.20
CA ILE A 434 4.64 9.08 -27.17
C ILE A 434 3.22 9.38 -26.67
N GLY A 435 3.11 10.24 -25.67
CA GLY A 435 1.83 10.67 -25.12
C GLY A 435 1.74 12.20 -25.11
N SER A 436 0.58 12.72 -25.44
CA SER A 436 0.27 14.14 -25.30
C SER A 436 -1.07 14.33 -24.62
N ILE A 437 -1.13 15.26 -23.68
CA ILE A 437 -2.34 15.64 -22.96
C ILE A 437 -2.50 17.14 -23.12
N TYR A 438 -3.68 17.56 -23.54
CA TYR A 438 -4.10 18.95 -23.47
C TYR A 438 -5.37 19.04 -22.63
N SER A 439 -5.38 19.91 -21.63
CA SER A 439 -6.55 20.17 -20.79
C SER A 439 -6.86 21.66 -20.78
N LEU A 440 -8.14 21.98 -20.97
CA LEU A 440 -8.71 23.31 -20.93
C LEU A 440 -9.73 23.38 -19.79
N SER A 441 -9.46 24.22 -18.82
CA SER A 441 -10.38 24.53 -17.72
C SER A 441 -11.06 25.88 -18.04
N VAL A 442 -12.39 25.87 -18.15
CA VAL A 442 -13.19 27.07 -18.36
C VAL A 442 -13.88 27.41 -17.04
N VAL A 443 -13.33 28.44 -16.37
CA VAL A 443 -13.71 28.80 -14.99
C VAL A 443 -15.16 29.28 -14.91
N GLN A 444 -15.61 30.08 -15.89
CA GLN A 444 -16.97 30.66 -15.90
C GLN A 444 -18.08 29.61 -15.92
N ILE A 445 -17.86 28.50 -16.61
CA ILE A 445 -18.84 27.39 -16.72
C ILE A 445 -18.46 26.18 -15.87
N GLU A 446 -17.38 26.29 -15.07
CA GLU A 446 -16.87 25.21 -14.20
C GLU A 446 -16.70 23.87 -14.93
N THR A 447 -16.17 23.92 -16.15
CA THR A 447 -16.05 22.76 -17.01
C THR A 447 -14.59 22.58 -17.42
N ASN A 448 -14.10 21.34 -17.32
CA ASN A 448 -12.80 20.94 -17.81
C ASN A 448 -12.98 20.02 -19.02
N PHE A 449 -12.30 20.33 -20.10
CA PHE A 449 -12.17 19.50 -21.28
C PHE A 449 -10.75 18.94 -21.33
N SER A 450 -10.59 17.70 -21.72
CA SER A 450 -9.26 17.17 -22.00
C SER A 450 -9.25 16.29 -23.22
N PHE A 451 -8.17 16.40 -23.97
CA PHE A 451 -7.80 15.53 -25.06
C PHE A 451 -6.50 14.84 -24.72
N ASN A 452 -6.49 13.52 -24.83
CA ASN A 452 -5.31 12.69 -24.63
C ASN A 452 -5.09 11.86 -25.89
N TYR A 453 -3.87 11.92 -26.38
CA TYR A 453 -3.38 11.04 -27.45
C TYR A 453 -2.19 10.26 -26.92
N SER A 454 -2.19 8.95 -27.13
CA SER A 454 -1.03 8.12 -26.90
C SER A 454 -0.78 7.19 -28.07
N PHE A 455 0.48 7.07 -28.42
CA PHE A 455 0.99 6.18 -29.44
C PHE A 455 2.05 5.30 -28.83
N GLN A 456 1.98 4.00 -29.10
CA GLN A 456 3.00 3.03 -28.73
C GLN A 456 3.30 2.13 -29.92
N GLN A 457 4.56 1.90 -30.17
CA GLN A 457 5.05 0.93 -31.14
C GLN A 457 6.08 0.05 -30.48
N SER A 458 5.87 -1.26 -30.58
CA SER A 458 6.83 -2.29 -30.18
C SER A 458 7.26 -3.10 -31.39
N ASN A 459 8.54 -3.23 -31.60
CA ASN A 459 9.14 -4.00 -32.66
C ASN A 459 9.93 -5.16 -32.03
N GLY A 460 9.50 -6.38 -32.28
CA GLY A 460 10.23 -7.62 -31.98
C GLY A 460 10.89 -8.19 -33.24
N TYR A 461 11.49 -9.38 -33.11
CA TYR A 461 12.20 -10.06 -34.21
C TYR A 461 11.32 -10.23 -35.46
N ASP A 462 10.11 -10.81 -35.32
CA ASP A 462 9.16 -11.05 -36.41
C ASP A 462 7.78 -10.46 -36.09
N SER A 463 7.69 -9.50 -35.21
CA SER A 463 6.40 -8.93 -34.80
C SER A 463 6.49 -7.43 -34.60
N LYS A 464 5.52 -6.76 -35.17
CA LYS A 464 5.29 -5.32 -34.95
C LYS A 464 3.93 -5.10 -34.34
N TYR A 465 3.91 -4.48 -33.19
CA TYR A 465 2.70 -4.09 -32.51
C TYR A 465 2.60 -2.57 -32.42
N THR A 466 1.48 -2.02 -32.82
CA THR A 466 1.23 -0.58 -32.76
C THR A 466 -0.11 -0.32 -32.09
N THR A 467 -0.14 0.57 -31.12
CA THR A 467 -1.35 1.02 -30.44
C THR A 467 -1.47 2.53 -30.54
N SER A 468 -2.61 3.02 -30.98
CA SER A 468 -2.98 4.43 -30.92
C SER A 468 -4.24 4.59 -30.08
N VAL A 469 -4.20 5.47 -29.08
CA VAL A 469 -5.34 5.77 -28.21
C VAL A 469 -5.66 7.25 -28.31
N TYR A 470 -6.91 7.55 -28.60
CA TYR A 470 -7.49 8.89 -28.62
C TYR A 470 -8.56 8.95 -27.55
N THR A 471 -8.48 9.89 -26.62
CA THR A 471 -9.48 10.08 -25.58
C THR A 471 -9.90 11.53 -25.50
N LEU A 472 -11.19 11.77 -25.58
CA LEU A 472 -11.81 13.05 -25.26
C LEU A 472 -12.57 12.91 -23.96
N SER A 473 -12.43 13.85 -23.06
CA SER A 473 -13.21 13.87 -21.83
C SER A 473 -13.66 15.28 -21.47
N ALA A 474 -14.81 15.34 -20.82
CA ALA A 474 -15.35 16.56 -20.26
C ALA A 474 -15.82 16.27 -18.82
N SER A 475 -15.53 17.18 -17.90
CA SER A 475 -15.98 17.11 -16.54
C SER A 475 -16.60 18.44 -16.12
N LYS A 476 -17.74 18.38 -15.43
CA LYS A 476 -18.48 19.55 -14.98
C LYS A 476 -19.02 19.35 -13.59
N ALA A 477 -18.82 20.37 -12.74
CA ALA A 477 -19.51 20.46 -11.46
C ALA A 477 -20.86 21.16 -11.68
N LEU A 478 -21.93 20.53 -11.22
CA LEU A 478 -23.30 20.98 -11.34
C LEU A 478 -23.89 21.29 -9.95
N LEU A 479 -25.01 22.01 -9.93
CA LEU A 479 -25.72 22.48 -8.76
C LEU A 479 -24.95 23.61 -8.01
N LYS A 480 -25.72 24.50 -7.34
CA LYS A 480 -25.18 25.69 -6.65
C LYS A 480 -24.07 25.38 -5.63
N ASN A 481 -24.07 24.17 -5.04
CA ASN A 481 -23.08 23.74 -4.04
C ASN A 481 -22.00 22.81 -4.63
N ARG A 482 -21.93 22.64 -5.96
CA ARG A 482 -21.03 21.70 -6.62
C ARG A 482 -21.21 20.24 -6.15
N ASN A 483 -22.41 19.91 -5.72
CA ASN A 483 -22.71 18.60 -5.12
C ASN A 483 -22.83 17.48 -6.16
N LEU A 484 -23.00 17.81 -7.43
CA LEU A 484 -23.04 16.83 -8.52
C LEU A 484 -21.87 17.09 -9.45
N SER A 485 -21.01 16.11 -9.63
CA SER A 485 -19.98 16.10 -10.67
C SER A 485 -20.34 15.07 -11.73
N LEU A 486 -20.32 15.49 -12.98
CA LEU A 486 -20.46 14.63 -14.14
C LEU A 486 -19.16 14.59 -14.89
N ASN A 487 -18.74 13.39 -15.27
CA ASN A 487 -17.63 13.17 -16.18
C ASN A 487 -18.12 12.29 -17.33
N ALA A 488 -17.77 12.68 -18.54
CA ALA A 488 -18.02 11.88 -19.74
C ALA A 488 -16.72 11.77 -20.51
N SER A 489 -16.42 10.58 -21.01
CA SER A 489 -15.27 10.36 -21.87
C SER A 489 -15.62 9.40 -23.00
N ALA A 490 -15.01 9.62 -24.14
CA ALA A 490 -15.03 8.72 -25.28
C ALA A 490 -13.59 8.44 -25.71
N SER A 491 -13.30 7.17 -25.97
CA SER A 491 -11.98 6.74 -26.42
C SER A 491 -12.06 5.83 -27.63
N LEU A 492 -11.07 5.93 -28.48
CA LEU A 492 -10.84 5.06 -29.61
C LEU A 492 -9.44 4.47 -29.48
N VAL A 493 -9.37 3.14 -29.48
CA VAL A 493 -8.12 2.38 -29.43
C VAL A 493 -7.98 1.64 -30.76
N ASP A 494 -6.90 1.90 -31.49
CA ASP A 494 -6.52 1.20 -32.72
C ASP A 494 -5.24 0.40 -32.42
N ASN A 495 -5.41 -0.92 -32.30
CA ASN A 495 -4.32 -1.88 -32.12
C ASN A 495 -4.06 -2.59 -33.44
N ARG A 496 -2.82 -2.61 -33.85
CA ARG A 496 -2.38 -3.32 -35.06
C ARG A 496 -1.20 -4.21 -34.71
N MET A 497 -1.35 -5.46 -35.04
CA MET A 497 -0.32 -6.48 -35.04
C MET A 497 -0.17 -6.96 -36.47
N ASP A 498 0.95 -7.57 -36.84
CA ASP A 498 1.26 -7.91 -38.23
C ASP A 498 0.11 -8.54 -39.02
N TYR A 499 -0.68 -9.39 -38.36
CA TYR A 499 -1.79 -10.13 -38.97
C TYR A 499 -3.15 -9.85 -38.34
N ASP A 500 -3.19 -9.02 -37.30
CA ASP A 500 -4.42 -8.72 -36.57
C ASP A 500 -4.61 -7.21 -36.39
N LYS A 501 -5.85 -6.78 -36.55
CA LYS A 501 -6.25 -5.41 -36.23
C LYS A 501 -7.43 -5.44 -35.27
N SER A 502 -7.32 -4.72 -34.17
CA SER A 502 -8.39 -4.54 -33.21
C SER A 502 -8.72 -3.06 -33.05
N ILE A 503 -9.97 -2.70 -33.29
CA ILE A 503 -10.48 -1.36 -33.03
C ILE A 503 -11.48 -1.45 -31.89
N THR A 504 -11.24 -0.71 -30.81
CA THR A 504 -12.15 -0.60 -29.68
C THR A 504 -12.60 0.85 -29.51
N ALA A 505 -13.91 1.06 -29.58
CA ALA A 505 -14.52 2.33 -29.22
C ALA A 505 -15.18 2.19 -27.85
N ALA A 506 -14.85 3.06 -26.90
CA ALA A 506 -15.42 3.02 -25.57
C ALA A 506 -15.99 4.38 -25.17
N ALA A 507 -17.07 4.36 -24.41
CA ALA A 507 -17.68 5.52 -23.78
C ALA A 507 -17.84 5.25 -22.29
N ASN A 508 -17.47 6.22 -21.47
CA ASN A 508 -17.64 6.19 -20.03
C ASN A 508 -18.41 7.42 -19.57
N ILE A 509 -19.39 7.21 -18.71
CA ILE A 509 -20.12 8.28 -18.04
C ILE A 509 -20.05 7.99 -16.54
N SER A 510 -19.59 8.97 -15.77
CA SER A 510 -19.61 8.87 -14.31
C SER A 510 -20.32 10.08 -13.70
N ALA A 511 -21.15 9.80 -12.71
CA ALA A 511 -21.86 10.81 -11.93
C ALA A 511 -21.53 10.58 -10.45
N ALA A 512 -21.07 11.62 -9.76
CA ALA A 512 -20.89 11.59 -8.32
C ALA A 512 -21.74 12.69 -7.69
N TYR A 513 -22.63 12.30 -6.77
CA TYR A 513 -23.55 13.19 -6.10
C TYR A 513 -23.37 13.12 -4.59
N THR A 514 -23.17 14.29 -3.98
CA THR A 514 -23.05 14.42 -2.52
C THR A 514 -24.29 15.12 -1.96
N LEU A 515 -25.10 14.41 -1.20
CA LEU A 515 -26.29 14.92 -0.55
C LEU A 515 -25.99 15.23 0.93
N ALA A 516 -26.39 16.42 1.38
CA ALA A 516 -26.24 16.88 2.76
C ALA A 516 -24.81 16.77 3.32
N LYS A 517 -23.77 16.71 2.47
CA LYS A 517 -22.33 16.52 2.80
C LYS A 517 -22.00 15.18 3.49
N VAL A 518 -22.95 14.27 3.60
CA VAL A 518 -22.81 12.99 4.33
C VAL A 518 -23.15 11.78 3.47
N HIS A 519 -23.99 11.92 2.47
CA HIS A 519 -24.34 10.85 1.55
C HIS A 519 -23.60 11.06 0.22
N ASN A 520 -22.82 10.09 -0.20
CA ASN A 520 -22.14 10.11 -1.48
C ASN A 520 -22.66 8.96 -2.34
N PHE A 521 -23.12 9.29 -3.52
CA PHE A 521 -23.57 8.35 -4.54
C PHE A 521 -22.63 8.46 -5.73
N THR A 522 -22.17 7.34 -6.24
CA THR A 522 -21.36 7.31 -7.47
C THR A 522 -21.94 6.28 -8.41
N LEU A 523 -22.19 6.68 -9.63
CA LEU A 523 -22.60 5.80 -10.73
C LEU A 523 -21.55 5.90 -11.82
N ASN A 524 -21.02 4.77 -12.26
CA ASN A 524 -20.13 4.67 -13.40
C ASN A 524 -20.72 3.69 -14.39
N VAL A 525 -20.88 4.14 -15.63
CA VAL A 525 -21.34 3.32 -16.76
C VAL A 525 -20.25 3.34 -17.80
N ASN A 526 -19.76 2.18 -18.15
CA ASN A 526 -18.78 1.98 -19.21
C ASN A 526 -19.35 1.03 -20.24
N TYR A 527 -19.28 1.43 -21.51
CA TYR A 527 -19.63 0.63 -22.65
C TYR A 527 -18.46 0.64 -23.63
N SER A 528 -18.04 -0.52 -24.06
CA SER A 528 -17.03 -0.66 -25.11
C SER A 528 -17.51 -1.61 -26.20
N ARG A 529 -17.18 -1.30 -27.43
CA ARG A 529 -17.41 -2.14 -28.59
C ARG A 529 -16.09 -2.39 -29.28
N PHE A 530 -15.78 -3.65 -29.52
CA PHE A 530 -14.57 -4.04 -30.21
C PHE A 530 -14.88 -4.73 -31.55
N THR A 531 -13.95 -4.59 -32.47
CA THR A 531 -13.95 -5.29 -33.75
C THR A 531 -12.53 -5.79 -33.96
N ASN A 532 -12.39 -7.12 -34.00
CA ASN A 532 -11.14 -7.80 -34.29
C ASN A 532 -11.20 -8.31 -35.72
N THR A 533 -10.15 -8.07 -36.50
CA THR A 533 -10.04 -8.48 -37.90
C THR A 533 -8.75 -9.28 -38.04
N ASN A 534 -8.85 -10.53 -38.42
CA ASN A 534 -7.71 -11.37 -38.77
C ASN A 534 -7.39 -11.22 -40.25
N LEU A 535 -6.15 -10.91 -40.60
CA LEU A 535 -5.68 -10.60 -41.94
C LEU A 535 -5.00 -11.79 -42.64
N VAL A 536 -4.81 -12.93 -41.94
CA VAL A 536 -4.12 -14.12 -42.49
C VAL A 536 -5.02 -15.00 -43.31
N LEU A 537 -6.31 -15.07 -43.01
CA LEU A 537 -7.27 -15.87 -43.72
C LEU A 537 -7.81 -15.05 -44.89
N GLU A 538 -7.81 -15.60 -46.12
CA GLU A 538 -8.41 -14.99 -47.31
C GLU A 538 -9.90 -14.63 -47.14
N GLU A 539 -10.57 -15.24 -46.17
CA GLU A 539 -11.85 -14.78 -45.62
C GLU A 539 -11.58 -13.87 -44.44
N TYR A 540 -11.82 -12.56 -44.61
CA TYR A 540 -11.77 -11.58 -43.54
C TYR A 540 -12.74 -11.95 -42.41
N ARG A 541 -12.26 -12.73 -41.43
CA ARG A 541 -13.06 -13.05 -40.25
C ARG A 541 -13.06 -11.86 -39.32
N GLN A 542 -14.19 -11.17 -39.25
CA GLN A 542 -14.43 -10.13 -38.27
C GLN A 542 -15.16 -10.70 -37.07
N ASP A 543 -14.56 -10.63 -35.93
CA ASP A 543 -15.20 -10.87 -34.65
C ASP A 543 -15.57 -9.54 -34.00
N LYS A 544 -16.84 -9.36 -33.65
CA LYS A 544 -17.40 -8.14 -33.07
C LYS A 544 -18.04 -8.48 -31.74
N GLY A 545 -17.70 -7.68 -30.74
CA GLY A 545 -18.27 -7.84 -29.43
C GLY A 545 -18.45 -6.52 -28.72
N TYR A 546 -19.05 -6.61 -27.55
CA TYR A 546 -19.19 -5.47 -26.64
C TYR A 546 -19.07 -5.91 -25.20
N ASP A 547 -18.61 -4.99 -24.37
CA ASP A 547 -18.59 -5.10 -22.93
C ASP A 547 -19.37 -3.94 -22.32
N PHE A 548 -20.16 -4.25 -21.32
CA PHE A 548 -20.91 -3.28 -20.55
C PHE A 548 -20.63 -3.48 -19.06
N THR A 549 -20.29 -2.39 -18.37
CA THR A 549 -20.09 -2.39 -16.93
C THR A 549 -20.87 -1.23 -16.32
N CYS A 550 -21.67 -1.52 -15.32
CA CYS A 550 -22.37 -0.52 -14.53
C CYS A 550 -22.00 -0.72 -13.06
N SER A 551 -21.33 0.27 -12.48
CA SER A 551 -20.92 0.25 -11.08
C SER A 551 -21.66 1.34 -10.32
N PHE A 552 -22.30 0.95 -9.24
CA PHE A 552 -22.94 1.87 -8.30
C PHE A 552 -22.24 1.76 -6.95
N SER A 553 -21.91 2.91 -6.35
CA SER A 553 -21.47 2.95 -4.98
C SER A 553 -22.25 3.99 -4.19
N TYR A 554 -22.55 3.65 -2.97
CA TYR A 554 -23.15 4.53 -1.99
C TYR A 554 -22.30 4.52 -0.72
N SER A 555 -22.02 5.69 -0.18
CA SER A 555 -21.40 5.80 1.13
C SER A 555 -22.10 6.88 1.96
N PHE A 556 -22.31 6.58 3.22
CA PHE A 556 -22.89 7.46 4.21
C PHE A 556 -21.90 7.68 5.34
N SER A 557 -21.50 8.92 5.57
CA SER A 557 -20.62 9.31 6.67
C SER A 557 -21.46 10.08 7.71
N PHE A 558 -21.36 9.69 8.97
CA PHE A 558 -22.20 10.25 10.01
C PHE A 558 -21.45 10.55 11.30
N THR A 559 -21.95 11.54 12.02
CA THR A 559 -21.67 11.71 13.44
C THR A 559 -22.97 11.41 14.19
N ALA A 560 -23.08 10.16 14.69
CA ALA A 560 -24.32 9.69 15.30
C ALA A 560 -24.58 10.36 16.64
N PHE A 561 -23.51 10.67 17.39
CA PHE A 561 -23.63 11.24 18.72
C PHE A 561 -22.39 12.08 19.05
N SER A 562 -22.60 13.24 19.64
CA SER A 562 -21.53 14.11 20.13
C SER A 562 -21.97 14.82 21.39
N ILE A 563 -21.38 14.49 22.53
CA ILE A 563 -21.48 15.28 23.76
C ILE A 563 -20.26 16.16 23.83
N LYS A 564 -20.46 17.46 23.70
CA LYS A 564 -19.39 18.45 23.88
C LYS A 564 -19.32 18.86 25.35
N ARG A 565 -18.10 18.96 25.88
CA ARG A 565 -17.90 19.45 27.23
C ARG A 565 -18.11 20.96 27.24
N ARG A 566 -18.92 21.45 28.14
CA ARG A 566 -19.01 22.90 28.41
C ARG A 566 -17.66 23.36 28.96
N ALA A 567 -16.98 24.21 28.24
CA ALA A 567 -15.77 24.88 28.69
C ALA A 567 -16.14 25.91 29.78
N LYS A 568 -16.20 25.50 31.05
CA LYS A 568 -16.48 26.39 32.17
C LYS A 568 -15.51 27.59 32.25
N GLU A 569 -14.30 27.43 31.77
CA GLU A 569 -13.25 28.48 31.80
C GLU A 569 -13.41 29.53 30.69
N GLU A 570 -13.96 29.18 29.53
CA GLU A 570 -14.25 30.16 28.47
C GLU A 570 -15.45 31.03 28.79
N VAL A 571 -16.42 30.49 29.53
CA VAL A 571 -17.62 31.23 29.99
C VAL A 571 -17.25 32.31 31.00
N ALA A 572 -16.26 32.07 31.87
CA ALA A 572 -15.81 33.06 32.84
C ALA A 572 -15.07 34.25 32.20
N ARG A 573 -14.48 34.07 31.03
CA ARG A 573 -13.78 35.14 30.31
C ARG A 573 -14.65 36.00 29.41
N TYR A 574 -15.75 35.50 28.87
CA TYR A 574 -16.51 36.17 27.81
C TYR A 574 -17.95 36.52 28.15
N GLY A 575 -18.46 36.17 29.32
CA GLY A 575 -19.70 36.73 29.95
C GLY A 575 -21.03 36.64 29.18
N LYS A 576 -21.08 36.00 28.00
CA LYS A 576 -22.33 35.77 27.25
C LYS A 576 -22.28 34.48 26.42
N TYR A 577 -23.33 33.69 26.59
CA TYR A 577 -23.54 32.42 25.88
C TYR A 577 -24.14 32.64 24.50
N GLU A 578 -23.42 32.35 23.44
CA GLU A 578 -24.03 31.96 22.18
C GLU A 578 -23.67 30.48 21.91
N TYR A 579 -24.68 29.69 21.66
CA TYR A 579 -24.57 28.29 21.28
C TYR A 579 -24.06 28.24 19.85
N TYR A 580 -22.78 27.81 19.64
CA TYR A 580 -22.26 27.51 18.32
C TYR A 580 -22.15 25.99 18.13
N SER A 581 -22.75 25.51 17.04
CA SER A 581 -22.78 24.09 16.67
C SER A 581 -21.47 23.57 16.03
N ASP A 582 -20.50 24.45 15.77
CA ASP A 582 -19.24 24.09 15.13
C ASP A 582 -18.03 24.69 15.87
N PHE A 583 -17.52 23.97 16.87
CA PHE A 583 -16.23 24.26 17.48
C PHE A 583 -15.16 23.29 16.97
N SER A 584 -14.52 23.61 15.85
CA SER A 584 -13.19 23.07 15.59
C SER A 584 -12.16 23.87 16.40
N ARG A 585 -11.14 23.22 16.96
CA ARG A 585 -10.05 23.89 17.71
C ARG A 585 -9.32 24.96 16.89
N SER A 586 -9.33 24.86 15.57
CA SER A 586 -8.82 25.86 14.65
C SER A 586 -9.64 27.14 14.65
N ALA A 587 -10.96 27.07 14.67
CA ALA A 587 -11.84 28.23 14.68
C ALA A 587 -11.72 29.02 16.00
N ILE A 588 -11.51 28.35 17.14
CA ILE A 588 -11.28 29.00 18.44
C ILE A 588 -9.94 29.74 18.43
N ARG A 589 -8.87 29.14 17.93
CA ARG A 589 -7.55 29.77 17.82
C ARG A 589 -7.55 30.96 16.86
N GLU A 590 -8.26 30.84 15.76
CA GLU A 590 -8.37 31.90 14.75
C GLU A 590 -9.12 33.11 15.32
N ARG A 591 -10.21 32.91 16.08
CA ARG A 591 -10.90 33.97 16.78
C ARG A 591 -10.04 34.61 17.86
N GLN A 592 -9.34 33.83 18.68
CA GLN A 592 -8.41 34.37 19.69
C GLN A 592 -7.30 35.20 19.07
N MET A 593 -6.76 34.79 17.92
CA MET A 593 -5.77 35.56 17.18
C MET A 593 -6.35 36.85 16.60
N LEU A 594 -7.57 36.82 16.06
CA LEU A 594 -8.25 38.00 15.54
C LEU A 594 -8.62 39.01 16.63
N GLU A 595 -9.04 38.55 17.83
CA GLU A 595 -9.30 39.41 18.97
C GLU A 595 -8.03 40.01 19.56
N TYR A 596 -6.97 39.23 19.66
CA TYR A 596 -5.65 39.74 20.06
C TYR A 596 -5.12 40.81 19.07
N GLN A 597 -5.27 40.58 17.77
CA GLN A 597 -4.92 41.58 16.75
C GLN A 597 -5.78 42.85 16.86
N ARG A 598 -7.08 42.74 17.13
CA ARG A 598 -7.97 43.89 17.35
C ARG A 598 -7.60 44.69 18.60
N GLN A 599 -7.27 44.01 19.70
CA GLN A 599 -6.81 44.67 20.93
C GLN A 599 -5.50 45.41 20.70
N LYS A 600 -4.53 44.77 20.05
CA LYS A 600 -3.24 45.39 19.70
C LYS A 600 -3.38 46.57 18.75
N ASN A 601 -4.29 46.50 17.80
CA ASN A 601 -4.59 47.65 16.92
C ASN A 601 -5.28 48.78 17.65
N ASN A 602 -6.15 48.50 18.61
CA ASN A 602 -6.79 49.53 19.43
C ASN A 602 -5.80 50.20 20.39
N GLU A 603 -4.89 49.43 21.02
CA GLU A 603 -3.79 49.98 21.83
C GLU A 603 -2.85 50.84 20.99
N ASN A 604 -2.52 50.44 19.77
CA ASN A 604 -1.70 51.26 18.87
C ASN A 604 -2.42 52.53 18.42
N ARG A 605 -3.74 52.50 18.17
CA ARG A 605 -4.55 53.70 17.89
C ARG A 605 -4.62 54.65 19.10
N GLN A 606 -4.80 54.11 20.31
CA GLN A 606 -4.77 54.92 21.53
C GLN A 606 -3.40 55.59 21.78
N LYS A 607 -2.32 54.87 21.51
CA LYS A 607 -0.96 55.43 21.56
C LYS A 607 -0.73 56.51 20.51
N MET A 608 -1.20 56.30 19.28
CA MET A 608 -1.12 57.36 18.23
C MET A 608 -1.93 58.57 18.60
N ASN A 609 -3.17 58.42 19.07
CA ASN A 609 -4.02 59.53 19.51
C ASN A 609 -3.44 60.25 20.72
N SER A 610 -2.72 59.56 21.63
CA SER A 610 -2.06 60.20 22.76
C SER A 610 -0.80 60.95 22.37
N VAL A 611 -0.12 60.52 21.30
CA VAL A 611 1.06 61.23 20.74
C VAL A 611 0.59 62.48 19.97
N GLU A 612 -0.50 62.41 19.21
CA GLU A 612 -1.11 63.57 18.54
C GLU A 612 -1.66 64.58 19.52
N ALA A 613 -2.26 64.14 20.64
CA ALA A 613 -2.74 65.07 21.69
C ALA A 613 -1.64 65.74 22.54
N SER A 614 -0.41 65.19 22.50
CA SER A 614 0.77 65.78 23.16
C SER A 614 1.59 66.70 22.22
N ALA A 615 1.23 66.75 20.95
CA ALA A 615 1.90 67.57 19.93
C ALA A 615 1.08 68.84 19.51
N LEU A 616 -0.14 69.00 20.07
CA LEU A 616 -0.95 70.19 20.03
C LEU A 616 -0.87 70.92 21.40
#